data_ce75cfeee7bd42cd3d0928d961df1669
#
_entry.id   ce75cfeee7bd42cd3d0928d961df1669
#
_cell.length_a   1.000
_cell.length_b   1.000
_cell.length_c   1.000
_cell.angle_alpha   90.00
_cell.angle_beta   90.00
_cell.angle_gamma   90.00
#
_symmetry.space_group_name_H-M   'P 1'
#
loop_
_entity.id
_entity.type
_entity.pdbx_description
1 polymer ?
#
loop_
_entity_poly.entity_id
_entity_poly.type
_entity_poly.pdbx_seq_one_letter_code
_entity_poly.pdbx_strand_id
1 'polypeptide(L)'
;MSASVRARMDISISSNLTLNLHQAGKDHGTFFRLGASIDDDSGGWVMAEVEKNLRLCIADKERKIAPYRDKYTEWWLILSDHIDYSMEPIDRDVFQTTVMPNITHSFKRIIFIDPRDHRRAFAV
;
A
#
# COMPACT_ATOMS: atom_id res chain seq x y z
N MET A 1 23.08 -15.62 35.75
CA MET A 1 22.11 -16.02 34.70
C MET A 1 22.48 -15.26 33.45
N SER A 2 23.02 -15.93 32.44
CA SER A 2 23.38 -15.32 31.17
C SER A 2 22.11 -15.16 30.34
N ALA A 3 21.71 -13.94 30.04
CA ALA A 3 20.62 -13.70 29.10
C ALA A 3 21.09 -14.16 27.72
N SER A 4 20.50 -15.23 27.22
CA SER A 4 20.72 -15.71 25.86
C SER A 4 20.26 -14.59 24.89
N VAL A 5 21.20 -13.93 24.27
CA VAL A 5 20.91 -12.98 23.19
C VAL A 5 20.32 -13.79 22.04
N ARG A 6 19.02 -13.63 21.80
CA ARG A 6 18.35 -14.29 20.66
C ARG A 6 18.95 -13.77 19.37
N ALA A 7 19.39 -14.66 18.51
CA ALA A 7 19.95 -14.29 17.23
C ALA A 7 18.87 -13.59 16.37
N ARG A 8 19.24 -12.45 15.82
CA ARG A 8 18.44 -11.69 14.87
C ARG A 8 19.25 -11.49 13.60
N MET A 9 18.59 -11.61 12.47
CA MET A 9 19.18 -11.32 11.16
C MET A 9 18.18 -10.51 10.33
N ASP A 10 18.66 -9.44 9.74
CA ASP A 10 17.88 -8.61 8.83
C ASP A 10 18.40 -8.83 7.40
N ILE A 11 17.50 -9.19 6.49
CA ILE A 11 17.82 -9.45 5.08
C ILE A 11 17.07 -8.43 4.23
N SER A 12 17.80 -7.53 3.58
CA SER A 12 17.23 -6.61 2.62
C SER A 12 17.04 -7.32 1.27
N ILE A 13 15.79 -7.45 0.85
CA ILE A 13 15.40 -8.06 -0.44
C ILE A 13 15.38 -7.01 -1.54
N SER A 14 14.88 -5.82 -1.23
CA SER A 14 14.82 -4.68 -2.13
C SER A 14 14.87 -3.38 -1.33
N SER A 15 14.85 -2.23 -2.02
CA SER A 15 14.77 -0.93 -1.34
C SER A 15 13.53 -0.77 -0.45
N ASN A 16 12.50 -1.58 -0.66
CA ASN A 16 11.20 -1.47 0.03
C ASN A 16 10.82 -2.72 0.82
N LEU A 17 11.71 -3.74 0.88
CA LEU A 17 11.40 -4.99 1.57
C LEU A 17 12.61 -5.48 2.36
N THR A 18 12.46 -5.55 3.66
CA THR A 18 13.42 -6.18 4.57
C THR A 18 12.75 -7.29 5.36
N LEU A 19 13.39 -8.44 5.39
CA LEU A 19 12.97 -9.56 6.23
C LEU A 19 13.75 -9.52 7.53
N ASN A 20 13.04 -9.54 8.64
CA ASN A 20 13.63 -9.67 9.96
C ASN A 20 13.46 -11.11 10.44
N LEU A 21 14.56 -11.84 10.57
CA LEU A 21 14.58 -13.20 11.07
C LEU A 21 14.95 -13.23 12.55
N HIS A 22 14.14 -13.87 13.34
CA HIS A 22 14.36 -14.03 14.76
C HIS A 22 14.40 -15.50 15.13
N GLN A 23 15.32 -15.87 16.02
CA GLN A 23 15.34 -17.22 16.57
C GLN A 23 14.07 -17.47 17.39
N ALA A 24 13.36 -18.54 17.09
CA ALA A 24 12.18 -18.94 17.84
C ALA A 24 12.56 -19.31 19.29
N GLY A 25 11.69 -18.96 20.24
CA GLY A 25 11.87 -19.31 21.65
C GLY A 25 11.58 -20.78 21.98
N LYS A 26 10.95 -21.50 21.04
CA LYS A 26 10.64 -22.94 21.14
C LYS A 26 10.58 -23.55 19.74
N ASP A 27 10.74 -24.87 19.69
CA ASP A 27 10.52 -25.61 18.45
C ASP A 27 9.02 -25.65 18.10
N HIS A 28 8.72 -25.25 16.88
CA HIS A 28 7.36 -25.25 16.33
C HIS A 28 7.13 -26.37 15.32
N GLY A 29 8.12 -27.25 15.11
CA GLY A 29 8.04 -28.33 14.12
C GLY A 29 8.05 -27.86 12.67
N THR A 30 8.37 -26.59 12.41
CA THR A 30 8.47 -25.99 11.09
C THR A 30 9.80 -25.25 10.95
N PHE A 31 10.34 -25.18 9.74
CA PHE A 31 11.61 -24.51 9.48
C PHE A 31 11.53 -23.01 9.79
N PHE A 32 10.45 -22.38 9.42
CA PHE A 32 10.16 -21.00 9.80
C PHE A 32 8.65 -20.80 10.01
N ARG A 33 8.30 -19.78 10.74
CA ARG A 33 6.93 -19.36 11.00
C ARG A 33 6.84 -17.85 10.87
N LEU A 34 5.79 -17.37 10.23
CA LEU A 34 5.50 -15.95 10.21
C LEU A 34 5.10 -15.51 11.62
N GLY A 35 5.93 -14.69 12.26
CA GLY A 35 5.73 -14.26 13.64
C GLY A 35 4.71 -13.12 13.75
N ALA A 36 4.92 -12.09 13.00
CA ALA A 36 4.01 -10.96 12.84
C ALA A 36 4.45 -10.17 11.62
N SER A 37 3.53 -9.57 10.90
CA SER A 37 3.83 -8.35 10.17
C SER A 37 3.66 -7.24 11.20
N ILE A 38 4.74 -6.64 11.63
CA ILE A 38 4.63 -5.49 12.50
C ILE A 38 4.26 -4.33 11.61
N ASP A 39 3.04 -3.93 11.77
CA ASP A 39 2.59 -2.62 11.41
C ASP A 39 2.68 -1.79 12.69
N ASP A 40 3.82 -1.14 12.86
CA ASP A 40 4.11 -0.43 14.11
C ASP A 40 3.41 0.91 14.21
N ASP A 41 2.56 1.27 13.23
CA ASP A 41 1.96 2.59 13.26
C ASP A 41 0.50 2.60 12.82
N SER A 42 -0.35 2.65 13.80
CA SER A 42 -1.77 2.84 13.63
C SER A 42 -2.10 4.24 13.06
N GLY A 43 -2.60 4.31 11.85
CA GLY A 43 -3.38 5.43 11.33
C GLY A 43 -2.66 6.44 10.44
N GLY A 44 -1.49 6.93 10.76
CA GLY A 44 -0.77 7.90 9.92
C GLY A 44 -0.06 7.25 8.74
N TRP A 45 0.36 6.02 8.91
CA TRP A 45 1.14 5.26 7.94
C TRP A 45 0.32 4.78 6.74
N VAL A 46 -0.92 4.37 6.95
CA VAL A 46 -1.81 3.88 5.88
C VAL A 46 -1.99 4.95 4.80
N MET A 47 -2.27 6.18 5.18
CA MET A 47 -2.45 7.28 4.21
C MET A 47 -1.17 7.59 3.44
N ALA A 48 -0.01 7.57 4.10
CA ALA A 48 1.27 7.79 3.46
C ALA A 48 1.61 6.70 2.44
N GLU A 49 1.34 5.45 2.77
CA GLU A 49 1.55 4.33 1.84
C GLU A 49 0.55 4.34 0.67
N VAL A 50 -0.72 4.67 0.91
CA VAL A 50 -1.70 4.85 -0.15
C VAL A 50 -1.28 5.99 -1.09
N GLU A 51 -0.84 7.13 -0.54
CA GLU A 51 -0.34 8.25 -1.34
C GLU A 51 0.86 7.85 -2.19
N LYS A 52 1.86 7.20 -1.59
CA LYS A 52 3.07 6.74 -2.28
C LYS A 52 2.71 5.80 -3.44
N ASN A 53 1.88 4.80 -3.18
CA ASN A 53 1.47 3.83 -4.19
C ASN A 53 0.60 4.48 -5.27
N LEU A 54 -0.29 5.39 -4.91
CA LEU A 54 -1.09 6.15 -5.86
C LEU A 54 -0.21 6.97 -6.81
N ARG A 55 0.80 7.68 -6.29
CA ARG A 55 1.74 8.46 -7.11
C ARG A 55 2.48 7.58 -8.11
N LEU A 56 2.94 6.41 -7.69
CA LEU A 56 3.61 5.43 -8.56
C LEU A 56 2.66 4.92 -9.65
N CYS A 57 1.43 4.56 -9.29
CA CYS A 57 0.42 4.10 -10.24
C CYS A 57 0.05 5.19 -11.25
N ILE A 58 -0.16 6.42 -10.80
CA ILE A 58 -0.45 7.57 -11.68
C ILE A 58 0.69 7.74 -12.69
N ALA A 59 1.94 7.83 -12.23
CA ALA A 59 3.08 8.02 -13.11
C ALA A 59 3.22 6.90 -14.16
N ASP A 60 3.04 5.64 -13.76
CA ASP A 60 3.08 4.50 -14.69
C ASP A 60 1.95 4.56 -15.72
N LYS A 61 0.72 4.84 -15.28
CA LYS A 61 -0.44 4.88 -16.17
C LYS A 61 -0.44 6.10 -17.08
N GLU A 62 -0.03 7.26 -16.60
CA GLU A 62 0.18 8.44 -17.44
C GLU A 62 1.15 8.16 -18.59
N ARG A 63 2.26 7.52 -18.29
CA ARG A 63 3.24 7.10 -19.29
C ARG A 63 2.64 6.12 -20.31
N LYS A 64 1.86 5.15 -19.85
CA LYS A 64 1.25 4.13 -20.72
C LYS A 64 0.15 4.68 -21.61
N ILE A 65 -0.65 5.63 -21.14
CA ILE A 65 -1.74 6.21 -21.94
C ILE A 65 -1.27 7.37 -22.83
N ALA A 66 -0.08 7.92 -22.60
CA ALA A 66 0.44 9.06 -23.37
C ALA A 66 0.29 8.92 -24.89
N PRO A 67 0.64 7.76 -25.52
CA PRO A 67 0.48 7.57 -26.97
C PRO A 67 -1.00 7.51 -27.44
N TYR A 68 -1.93 7.31 -26.53
CA TYR A 68 -3.36 7.10 -26.82
C TYR A 68 -4.24 8.19 -26.24
N ARG A 69 -3.65 9.22 -25.62
CA ARG A 69 -4.36 10.26 -24.86
C ARG A 69 -5.46 10.93 -25.70
N ASP A 70 -5.16 11.25 -26.94
CA ASP A 70 -6.08 11.94 -27.85
C ASP A 70 -7.17 11.03 -28.45
N LYS A 71 -7.08 9.72 -28.20
CA LYS A 71 -8.04 8.76 -28.72
C LYS A 71 -9.39 8.83 -28.01
N TYR A 72 -9.39 9.25 -26.73
CA TYR A 72 -10.59 9.37 -25.91
C TYR A 72 -10.58 10.72 -25.18
N THR A 73 -11.77 11.27 -24.99
CA THR A 73 -11.95 12.57 -24.34
C THR A 73 -11.72 12.51 -22.83
N GLU A 74 -11.91 11.35 -22.23
CA GLU A 74 -11.78 11.14 -20.78
C GLU A 74 -11.05 9.83 -20.49
N TRP A 75 -10.21 9.87 -19.45
CA TRP A 75 -9.52 8.71 -18.90
C TRP A 75 -9.83 8.60 -17.42
N TRP A 76 -10.20 7.40 -17.00
CA TRP A 76 -10.42 7.06 -15.60
C TRP A 76 -9.36 6.08 -15.13
N LEU A 77 -8.84 6.27 -13.94
CA LEU A 77 -7.92 5.35 -13.30
C LEU A 77 -8.67 4.52 -12.27
N ILE A 78 -8.67 3.21 -12.44
CA ILE A 78 -9.25 2.28 -11.49
C ILE A 78 -8.10 1.53 -10.83
N LEU A 79 -8.05 1.57 -9.51
CA LEU A 79 -7.04 0.91 -8.68
C LEU A 79 -7.72 -0.17 -7.85
N SER A 80 -7.20 -1.39 -7.95
CA SER A 80 -7.66 -2.52 -7.14
C SER A 80 -6.80 -2.62 -5.88
N ASP A 81 -7.42 -2.49 -4.72
CA ASP A 81 -6.75 -2.64 -3.44
C ASP A 81 -6.65 -4.12 -3.06
N HIS A 82 -5.50 -4.73 -3.34
CA HIS A 82 -5.18 -6.10 -2.95
C HIS A 82 -4.50 -6.20 -1.57
N ILE A 83 -4.13 -5.07 -0.98
CA ILE A 83 -3.37 -5.02 0.27
C ILE A 83 -4.31 -4.81 1.46
N ASP A 84 -5.52 -4.34 1.18
CA ASP A 84 -6.54 -4.00 2.19
C ASP A 84 -6.04 -2.93 3.17
N TYR A 85 -5.85 -1.74 2.65
CA TYR A 85 -5.48 -0.58 3.46
C TYR A 85 -6.53 -0.19 4.49
N SER A 86 -7.73 -0.77 4.41
CA SER A 86 -8.82 -0.55 5.39
C SER A 86 -9.14 0.93 5.64
N MET A 87 -9.06 1.76 4.58
CA MET A 87 -9.40 3.17 4.70
C MET A 87 -10.86 3.33 5.10
N GLU A 88 -11.07 3.78 6.32
CA GLU A 88 -12.38 4.12 6.83
C GLU A 88 -12.95 5.37 6.15
N PRO A 89 -14.27 5.62 6.16
CA PRO A 89 -14.86 6.79 5.51
C PRO A 89 -14.19 8.11 5.92
N ILE A 90 -13.85 8.29 7.19
CA ILE A 90 -13.15 9.48 7.68
C ILE A 90 -11.76 9.64 7.07
N ASP A 91 -11.03 8.54 6.90
CA ASP A 91 -9.70 8.55 6.28
C ASP A 91 -9.80 8.95 4.81
N ARG A 92 -10.86 8.52 4.11
CA ARG A 92 -11.13 8.89 2.72
C ARG A 92 -11.38 10.38 2.57
N ASP A 93 -12.17 10.96 3.47
CA ASP A 93 -12.45 12.41 3.48
C ASP A 93 -11.17 13.21 3.73
N VAL A 94 -10.35 12.78 4.69
CA VAL A 94 -9.06 13.41 4.97
C VAL A 94 -8.12 13.25 3.77
N PHE A 95 -8.04 12.07 3.18
CA PHE A 95 -7.22 11.81 2.00
C PHE A 95 -7.62 12.70 0.82
N GLN A 96 -8.91 12.82 0.56
CA GLN A 96 -9.45 13.64 -0.52
C GLN A 96 -9.19 15.13 -0.32
N THR A 97 -9.22 15.61 0.92
CA THR A 97 -9.06 17.04 1.23
C THR A 97 -7.62 17.47 1.43
N THR A 98 -6.74 16.58 1.89
CA THR A 98 -5.36 16.92 2.27
C THR A 98 -4.30 16.34 1.34
N VAL A 99 -4.54 15.16 0.77
CA VAL A 99 -3.56 14.47 -0.06
C VAL A 99 -3.81 14.71 -1.54
N MET A 100 -5.04 14.48 -2.01
CA MET A 100 -5.38 14.59 -3.43
C MET A 100 -5.08 15.96 -4.05
N PRO A 101 -5.29 17.11 -3.37
CA PRO A 101 -4.95 18.41 -3.93
C PRO A 101 -3.45 18.59 -4.28
N ASN A 102 -2.58 17.78 -3.67
CA ASN A 102 -1.14 17.82 -3.88
C ASN A 102 -0.66 16.79 -4.93
N ILE A 103 -1.57 16.05 -5.56
CA ILE A 103 -1.27 15.06 -6.58
C ILE A 103 -1.74 15.58 -7.94
N THR A 104 -0.78 15.87 -8.82
CA THR A 104 -1.09 16.25 -10.21
C THR A 104 -1.33 15.03 -11.07
N HIS A 105 -2.45 14.99 -11.77
CA HIS A 105 -2.80 13.92 -12.72
C HIS A 105 -3.76 14.44 -13.80
N SER A 106 -3.89 13.69 -14.89
CA SER A 106 -4.79 14.00 -16.00
C SER A 106 -6.04 13.12 -16.06
N PHE A 107 -6.21 12.21 -15.10
CA PHE A 107 -7.40 11.38 -15.04
C PHE A 107 -8.61 12.19 -14.62
N LYS A 108 -9.75 11.94 -15.28
CA LYS A 108 -11.03 12.57 -14.92
C LYS A 108 -11.54 12.07 -13.57
N ARG A 109 -11.29 10.79 -13.26
CA ARG A 109 -11.63 10.15 -11.99
C ARG A 109 -10.56 9.13 -11.61
N ILE A 110 -10.31 9.02 -10.33
CA ILE A 110 -9.54 7.93 -9.73
C ILE A 110 -10.48 7.19 -8.80
N ILE A 111 -10.61 5.89 -8.99
CA ILE A 111 -11.55 5.04 -8.26
C ILE A 111 -10.77 3.89 -7.62
N PHE A 112 -10.91 3.75 -6.31
CA PHE A 112 -10.42 2.60 -5.57
C PHE A 112 -11.51 1.54 -5.49
N ILE A 113 -11.18 0.29 -5.78
CA ILE A 113 -12.08 -0.85 -5.64
C ILE A 113 -11.47 -1.90 -4.72
N ASP A 114 -12.30 -2.50 -3.88
CA ASP A 114 -11.95 -3.71 -3.13
C ASP A 114 -12.44 -4.91 -3.95
N PRO A 115 -11.54 -5.80 -4.43
CA PRO A 115 -11.95 -6.93 -5.26
C PRO A 115 -12.82 -7.95 -4.50
N ARG A 116 -12.86 -7.87 -3.17
CA ARG A 116 -13.65 -8.75 -2.31
C ARG A 116 -15.01 -8.17 -1.93
N ASP A 117 -15.15 -6.84 -1.97
CA ASP A 117 -16.40 -6.16 -1.61
C ASP A 117 -16.60 -4.87 -2.43
N HIS A 118 -17.43 -4.96 -3.47
CA HIS A 118 -17.71 -3.82 -4.36
C HIS A 118 -18.34 -2.61 -3.65
N ARG A 119 -18.97 -2.82 -2.48
CA ARG A 119 -19.59 -1.74 -1.69
C ARG A 119 -18.56 -0.83 -1.05
N ARG A 120 -17.30 -1.26 -0.99
CA ARG A 120 -16.18 -0.49 -0.46
C ARG A 120 -15.50 0.39 -1.52
N ALA A 121 -15.99 0.37 -2.75
CA ALA A 121 -15.46 1.24 -3.81
C ALA A 121 -15.73 2.72 -3.49
N PHE A 122 -14.75 3.56 -3.78
CA PHE A 122 -14.89 5.01 -3.61
C PHE A 122 -14.04 5.76 -4.65
N ALA A 123 -14.47 6.97 -5.00
CA ALA A 123 -13.74 7.87 -5.88
C ALA A 123 -13.04 8.97 -5.07
N VAL A 124 -11.89 9.40 -5.56
CA VAL A 124 -11.14 10.54 -5.05
C VAL A 124 -10.89 11.56 -6.15
#